data_28c15254d9c7db65e5be060dc4094fbb
#
_entry.id   28c15254d9c7db65e5be060dc4094fbb
#
_cell.length_a   1.000
_cell.length_b   1.000
_cell.length_c   1.000
_cell.angle_alpha   90.00
_cell.angle_beta   90.00
_cell.angle_gamma   90.00
#
_symmetry.space_group_name_H-M   'P 1'
#
loop_
_entity.id
_entity.type
_entity.pdbx_description
1 polymer ?
#
loop_
_entity_poly.entity_id
_entity_poly.type
_entity_poly.pdbx_seq_one_letter_code
_entity_poly.pdbx_strand_id
1 'polypeptide(L)'
;IPAGSTLCVEKLSSVYTSRDRDSEGLSYDELHDKALAGHEAACELGYDELLSESAAAWARKVWDNIPVTIDAENEFDQLAMRFAQYHLHVMTPAHDNRMNIGAKGLSGEGYKGHTFWDTEMFILPYFIYSAPEIAKSLEEYRFLSLPGAHKKAGGNGYEGAQFPWESAW
;
A
#
# COMPACT_ATOMS: atom_id res chain seq x y z
N ILE A 1 -15.52 24.52 -26.02
CA ILE A 1 -14.55 25.40 -25.32
C ILE A 1 -13.93 26.29 -26.39
N PRO A 2 -13.96 27.61 -26.25
CA PRO A 2 -13.33 28.51 -27.21
C PRO A 2 -11.81 28.30 -27.30
N ALA A 3 -11.22 28.58 -28.46
CA ALA A 3 -9.77 28.51 -28.62
C ALA A 3 -9.06 29.42 -27.60
N GLY A 4 -8.05 28.91 -26.91
CA GLY A 4 -7.30 29.67 -25.90
C GLY A 4 -7.95 29.71 -24.50
N SER A 5 -9.12 29.07 -24.29
CA SER A 5 -9.72 28.93 -22.96
C SER A 5 -9.38 27.56 -22.33
N THR A 6 -9.36 27.53 -21.00
CA THR A 6 -9.15 26.33 -20.20
C THR A 6 -10.44 25.96 -19.47
N LEU A 7 -10.79 24.69 -19.48
CA LEU A 7 -11.83 24.10 -18.62
C LEU A 7 -11.15 23.20 -17.61
N CYS A 8 -11.41 23.43 -16.34
CA CYS A 8 -11.01 22.53 -15.27
C CYS A 8 -12.20 21.66 -14.84
N VAL A 9 -12.01 20.37 -14.71
CA VAL A 9 -13.01 19.44 -14.18
C VAL A 9 -12.37 18.68 -13.04
N GLU A 10 -12.96 18.75 -11.87
CA GLU A 10 -12.54 18.00 -10.68
C GLU A 10 -13.45 16.81 -10.46
N LYS A 11 -12.85 15.68 -10.10
CA LYS A 11 -13.57 14.48 -9.66
C LYS A 11 -12.97 13.99 -8.36
N LEU A 12 -13.76 13.94 -7.32
CA LEU A 12 -13.41 13.34 -6.04
C LEU A 12 -14.14 12.00 -5.88
N SER A 13 -13.45 11.04 -5.28
CA SER A 13 -14.02 9.72 -5.00
C SER A 13 -13.49 9.24 -3.66
N SER A 14 -14.37 8.70 -2.83
CA SER A 14 -14.04 8.12 -1.53
C SER A 14 -14.36 6.63 -1.54
N VAL A 15 -13.48 5.82 -0.97
CA VAL A 15 -13.65 4.37 -0.87
C VAL A 15 -13.48 3.96 0.58
N TYR A 16 -14.47 3.27 1.12
CA TYR A 16 -14.46 2.73 2.47
C TYR A 16 -14.86 1.25 2.42
N THR A 17 -14.25 0.45 3.28
CA THR A 17 -14.54 -0.98 3.34
C THR A 17 -14.76 -1.43 4.78
N SER A 18 -15.56 -2.47 4.98
CA SER A 18 -15.75 -3.10 6.29
C SER A 18 -14.49 -3.83 6.79
N ARG A 19 -13.44 -3.92 5.95
CA ARG A 19 -12.14 -4.48 6.31
C ARG A 19 -11.16 -3.47 6.87
N ASP A 20 -11.44 -2.17 6.71
CA ASP A 20 -10.61 -1.13 7.31
C ASP A 20 -10.73 -1.21 8.83
N ARG A 21 -9.60 -1.10 9.54
CA ARG A 21 -9.58 -1.26 11.01
C ARG A 21 -10.51 -0.29 11.75
N ASP A 22 -10.63 0.91 11.24
CA ASP A 22 -11.50 1.94 11.79
C ASP A 22 -12.97 1.81 11.36
N SER A 23 -13.28 0.79 10.57
CA SER A 23 -14.62 0.43 10.10
C SER A 23 -15.04 -0.96 10.55
N GLU A 24 -14.20 -1.64 11.33
CA GLU A 24 -14.47 -2.99 11.81
C GLU A 24 -15.69 -3.01 12.73
N GLY A 25 -16.64 -3.88 12.42
CA GLY A 25 -17.87 -4.02 13.19
C GLY A 25 -19.00 -3.05 12.84
N LEU A 26 -18.76 -2.10 11.93
CA LEU A 26 -19.81 -1.21 11.45
C LEU A 26 -20.83 -1.97 10.60
N SER A 27 -22.11 -1.63 10.76
CA SER A 27 -23.17 -2.03 9.83
C SER A 27 -22.98 -1.36 8.47
N TYR A 28 -23.72 -1.83 7.47
CA TYR A 28 -23.69 -1.22 6.13
C TYR A 28 -24.08 0.26 6.16
N ASP A 29 -25.13 0.62 6.92
CA ASP A 29 -25.62 2.00 7.00
C ASP A 29 -24.58 2.91 7.70
N GLU A 30 -23.97 2.45 8.79
CA GLU A 30 -22.91 3.20 9.47
C GLU A 30 -21.66 3.38 8.60
N LEU A 31 -21.29 2.36 7.82
CA LEU A 31 -20.18 2.45 6.87
C LEU A 31 -20.50 3.42 5.72
N HIS A 32 -21.74 3.40 5.23
CA HIS A 32 -22.23 4.32 4.21
C HIS A 32 -22.17 5.77 4.71
N ASP A 33 -22.72 6.02 5.89
CA ASP A 33 -22.74 7.37 6.49
C ASP A 33 -21.32 7.88 6.74
N LYS A 34 -20.40 7.02 7.21
CA LYS A 34 -18.98 7.34 7.34
C LYS A 34 -18.34 7.71 6.00
N ALA A 35 -18.63 6.94 4.96
CA ALA A 35 -18.10 7.20 3.61
C ALA A 35 -18.64 8.53 3.05
N LEU A 36 -19.92 8.82 3.27
CA LEU A 36 -20.55 10.07 2.85
C LEU A 36 -19.93 11.27 3.56
N ALA A 37 -19.83 11.21 4.89
CA ALA A 37 -19.22 12.28 5.68
C ALA A 37 -17.75 12.55 5.29
N GLY A 38 -16.97 11.49 5.05
CA GLY A 38 -15.59 11.63 4.58
C GLY A 38 -15.50 12.22 3.16
N HIS A 39 -16.45 11.90 2.30
CA HIS A 39 -16.53 12.48 0.97
C HIS A 39 -16.91 13.97 1.01
N GLU A 40 -17.89 14.34 1.82
CA GLU A 40 -18.30 15.73 2.01
C GLU A 40 -17.15 16.59 2.53
N ALA A 41 -16.43 16.11 3.55
CA ALA A 41 -15.25 16.78 4.08
C ALA A 41 -14.15 16.98 3.01
N ALA A 42 -13.91 15.98 2.18
CA ALA A 42 -12.95 16.09 1.07
C ALA A 42 -13.40 17.11 0.01
N CYS A 43 -14.70 17.18 -0.28
CA CYS A 43 -15.25 18.19 -1.19
C CYS A 43 -15.12 19.62 -0.63
N GLU A 44 -15.28 19.80 0.68
CA GLU A 44 -15.09 21.11 1.33
C GLU A 44 -13.63 21.58 1.27
N LEU A 45 -12.66 20.68 1.44
CA LEU A 45 -11.24 21.00 1.32
C LEU A 45 -10.84 21.35 -0.12
N GLY A 46 -11.37 20.64 -1.10
CA GLY A 46 -11.01 20.78 -2.51
C GLY A 46 -9.65 20.21 -2.86
N TYR A 47 -9.35 20.19 -4.17
CA TYR A 47 -8.18 19.50 -4.72
C TYR A 47 -6.84 20.04 -4.18
N ASP A 48 -6.66 21.35 -4.14
CA ASP A 48 -5.37 21.96 -3.78
C ASP A 48 -4.98 21.69 -2.34
N GLU A 49 -5.94 21.74 -1.40
CA GLU A 49 -5.68 21.42 0.01
C GLU A 49 -5.43 19.92 0.19
N LEU A 50 -6.21 19.05 -0.44
CA LEU A 50 -5.96 17.59 -0.42
C LEU A 50 -4.58 17.23 -0.99
N LEU A 51 -4.14 17.91 -2.05
CA LEU A 51 -2.80 17.73 -2.61
C LEU A 51 -1.72 18.19 -1.63
N SER A 52 -1.93 19.33 -0.98
CA SER A 52 -1.01 19.88 0.03
C SER A 52 -0.88 18.94 1.23
N GLU A 53 -1.99 18.43 1.76
CA GLU A 53 -2.00 17.46 2.85
C GLU A 53 -1.29 16.15 2.48
N SER A 54 -1.55 15.65 1.27
CA SER A 54 -0.90 14.46 0.73
C SER A 54 0.62 14.66 0.62
N ALA A 55 1.06 15.79 0.05
CA ALA A 55 2.47 16.12 -0.08
C ALA A 55 3.17 16.21 1.29
N ALA A 56 2.51 16.86 2.27
CA ALA A 56 3.02 16.94 3.63
C ALA A 56 3.10 15.56 4.34
N ALA A 57 2.13 14.67 4.07
CA ALA A 57 2.16 13.31 4.58
C ALA A 57 3.31 12.50 3.99
N TRP A 58 3.56 12.62 2.69
CA TRP A 58 4.70 11.99 2.01
C TRP A 58 6.04 12.52 2.54
N ALA A 59 6.17 13.83 2.75
CA ALA A 59 7.36 14.42 3.35
C ALA A 59 7.64 13.78 4.71
N ARG A 60 6.68 13.83 5.63
CA ARG A 60 6.86 13.30 6.99
C ARG A 60 7.11 11.79 7.03
N LYS A 61 6.38 11.01 6.22
CA LYS A 61 6.41 9.55 6.34
C LYS A 61 7.54 8.89 5.55
N VAL A 62 7.95 9.49 4.45
CA VAL A 62 8.90 8.88 3.53
C VAL A 62 10.13 9.75 3.31
N TRP A 63 9.98 10.95 2.75
CA TRP A 63 11.12 11.70 2.26
C TRP A 63 12.07 12.19 3.35
N ASP A 64 11.55 12.56 4.52
CA ASP A 64 12.34 13.06 5.65
C ASP A 64 12.89 11.91 6.52
N ASN A 65 12.15 10.78 6.58
CA ASN A 65 12.56 9.64 7.41
C ASN A 65 13.51 8.68 6.69
N ILE A 66 13.40 8.58 5.37
CA ILE A 66 14.16 7.64 4.53
C ILE A 66 14.83 8.41 3.40
N PRO A 67 15.66 9.41 3.70
CA PRO A 67 16.30 10.20 2.66
C PRO A 67 17.32 9.34 1.91
N VAL A 68 17.13 9.22 0.59
CA VAL A 68 18.13 8.63 -0.31
C VAL A 68 18.56 9.70 -1.29
N THR A 69 19.84 10.04 -1.24
CA THR A 69 20.44 11.02 -2.15
C THR A 69 21.44 10.32 -3.05
N ILE A 70 21.30 10.53 -4.35
CA ILE A 70 22.25 10.09 -5.37
C ILE A 70 23.01 11.31 -5.87
N ASP A 71 24.30 11.30 -5.63
CA ASP A 71 25.21 12.30 -6.21
C ASP A 71 25.66 11.85 -7.59
N ALA A 72 24.88 12.22 -8.59
CA ALA A 72 25.10 11.87 -9.98
C ALA A 72 25.08 13.12 -10.87
N GLU A 73 25.76 13.04 -12.03
CA GLU A 73 25.83 14.15 -12.98
C GLU A 73 24.47 14.50 -13.60
N ASN A 74 23.52 13.57 -13.60
CA ASN A 74 22.18 13.79 -14.12
C ASN A 74 21.11 13.61 -13.03
N GLU A 75 20.06 14.38 -13.11
CA GLU A 75 18.94 14.37 -12.16
C GLU A 75 18.04 13.14 -12.33
N PHE A 76 18.19 12.38 -13.42
CA PHE A 76 17.34 11.24 -13.72
C PHE A 76 17.52 10.11 -12.71
N ASP A 77 18.74 9.87 -12.23
CA ASP A 77 19.01 8.80 -11.28
C ASP A 77 18.33 9.06 -9.92
N GLN A 78 18.36 10.31 -9.48
CA GLN A 78 17.62 10.72 -8.26
C GLN A 78 16.11 10.62 -8.45
N LEU A 79 15.59 11.00 -9.62
CA LEU A 79 14.17 10.86 -9.95
C LEU A 79 13.76 9.38 -9.97
N ALA A 80 14.55 8.52 -10.62
CA ALA A 80 14.30 7.08 -10.70
C ALA A 80 14.28 6.44 -9.30
N MET A 81 15.20 6.83 -8.42
CA MET A 81 15.23 6.34 -7.04
C MET A 81 13.97 6.78 -6.26
N ARG A 82 13.58 8.05 -6.34
CA ARG A 82 12.36 8.55 -5.68
C ARG A 82 11.11 7.88 -6.23
N PHE A 83 11.06 7.65 -7.54
CA PHE A 83 9.96 6.93 -8.17
C PHE A 83 9.84 5.49 -7.64
N ALA A 84 10.97 4.77 -7.52
CA ALA A 84 10.99 3.43 -6.94
C ALA A 84 10.54 3.44 -5.47
N GLN A 85 11.06 4.35 -4.64
CA GLN A 85 10.63 4.51 -3.25
C GLN A 85 9.13 4.81 -3.14
N TYR A 86 8.62 5.72 -3.98
CA TYR A 86 7.20 6.02 -4.02
C TYR A 86 6.36 4.76 -4.26
N HIS A 87 6.70 3.98 -5.28
CA HIS A 87 5.95 2.77 -5.61
C HIS A 87 6.06 1.68 -4.54
N LEU A 88 7.22 1.50 -3.91
CA LEU A 88 7.37 0.58 -2.79
C LEU A 88 6.44 0.95 -1.62
N HIS A 89 6.36 2.23 -1.27
CA HIS A 89 5.51 2.66 -0.16
C HIS A 89 4.01 2.65 -0.51
N VAL A 90 3.63 3.08 -1.72
CA VAL A 90 2.21 3.15 -2.10
C VAL A 90 1.55 1.77 -2.20
N MET A 91 2.32 0.74 -2.59
CA MET A 91 1.80 -0.62 -2.71
C MET A 91 1.84 -1.41 -1.40
N THR A 92 2.47 -0.88 -0.34
CA THR A 92 2.69 -1.60 0.91
C THR A 92 1.59 -1.28 1.91
N PRO A 93 0.83 -2.29 2.39
CA PRO A 93 -0.22 -2.11 3.40
C PRO A 93 0.38 -1.99 4.80
N ALA A 94 1.17 -0.94 5.04
CA ALA A 94 1.90 -0.73 6.29
C ALA A 94 1.01 -0.62 7.54
N HIS A 95 -0.27 -0.33 7.35
CA HIS A 95 -1.25 -0.13 8.42
C HIS A 95 -1.99 -1.41 8.83
N ASP A 96 -1.86 -2.50 8.05
CA ASP A 96 -2.62 -3.73 8.30
C ASP A 96 -1.80 -4.99 8.01
N ASN A 97 -1.44 -5.72 9.06
CA ASN A 97 -0.69 -6.97 8.99
C ASN A 97 -1.51 -8.17 8.49
N ARG A 98 -2.81 -8.00 8.22
CA ARG A 98 -3.65 -9.02 7.57
C ARG A 98 -3.47 -9.01 6.04
N MET A 99 -2.75 -8.05 5.51
CA MET A 99 -2.48 -7.89 4.08
C MET A 99 -0.98 -7.90 3.81
N ASN A 100 -0.63 -8.21 2.56
CA ASN A 100 0.75 -8.12 2.08
C ASN A 100 0.76 -7.52 0.66
N ILE A 101 1.92 -7.43 0.05
CA ILE A 101 2.11 -6.76 -1.23
C ILE A 101 1.74 -7.71 -2.37
N GLY A 102 0.84 -7.28 -3.25
CA GLY A 102 0.55 -8.00 -4.49
C GLY A 102 1.72 -7.92 -5.46
N ALA A 103 1.89 -8.94 -6.31
CA ALA A 103 3.04 -9.05 -7.24
C ALA A 103 3.23 -7.85 -8.17
N LYS A 104 2.17 -7.14 -8.51
CA LYS A 104 2.20 -5.88 -9.29
C LYS A 104 1.75 -4.66 -8.48
N GLY A 105 1.78 -4.76 -7.16
CA GLY A 105 1.25 -3.73 -6.28
C GLY A 105 -0.21 -3.43 -6.62
N LEU A 106 -0.53 -2.15 -6.81
CA LEU A 106 -1.86 -1.65 -7.16
C LEU A 106 -1.96 -1.19 -8.63
N SER A 107 -0.90 -1.39 -9.43
CA SER A 107 -0.77 -0.79 -10.75
C SER A 107 -1.37 -1.61 -11.90
N GLY A 108 -1.96 -2.77 -11.64
CA GLY A 108 -2.54 -3.60 -12.68
C GLY A 108 -3.30 -4.80 -12.17
N GLU A 109 -4.12 -5.40 -13.03
CA GLU A 109 -4.96 -6.58 -12.72
C GLU A 109 -4.17 -7.90 -12.70
N GLY A 110 -2.92 -7.89 -13.16
CA GLY A 110 -2.07 -9.07 -13.18
C GLY A 110 -1.87 -9.64 -11.77
N TYR A 111 -1.93 -10.97 -11.66
CA TYR A 111 -1.83 -11.72 -10.41
C TYR A 111 -2.93 -11.40 -9.38
N LYS A 112 -3.95 -10.64 -9.75
CA LYS A 112 -5.18 -10.40 -8.95
C LYS A 112 -4.93 -9.91 -7.51
N GLY A 113 -3.82 -9.21 -7.28
CA GLY A 113 -3.41 -8.77 -5.94
C GLY A 113 -2.87 -9.89 -5.04
N HIS A 114 -2.64 -11.09 -5.57
CA HIS A 114 -2.08 -12.19 -4.79
C HIS A 114 -0.63 -11.91 -4.38
N THR A 115 -0.28 -12.34 -3.18
CA THR A 115 1.07 -12.21 -2.63
C THR A 115 1.93 -13.39 -3.06
N PHE A 116 3.15 -13.09 -3.45
CA PHE A 116 4.18 -14.06 -3.82
C PHE A 116 5.36 -13.96 -2.86
N TRP A 117 6.33 -14.86 -2.99
CA TRP A 117 7.58 -14.87 -2.23
C TRP A 117 8.52 -13.70 -2.59
N ASP A 118 8.20 -12.98 -3.65
CA ASP A 118 8.92 -11.78 -4.11
C ASP A 118 9.00 -10.70 -3.02
N THR A 119 7.99 -10.60 -2.18
CA THR A 119 7.99 -9.66 -1.05
C THR A 119 9.19 -9.90 -0.14
N GLU A 120 9.39 -11.13 0.31
CA GLU A 120 10.45 -11.49 1.25
C GLU A 120 11.83 -11.39 0.62
N MET A 121 11.97 -11.76 -0.65
CA MET A 121 13.26 -11.79 -1.33
C MET A 121 13.73 -10.43 -1.84
N PHE A 122 12.83 -9.60 -2.37
CA PHE A 122 13.22 -8.42 -3.12
C PHE A 122 12.73 -7.11 -2.50
N ILE A 123 11.60 -7.10 -1.80
CA ILE A 123 10.99 -5.88 -1.25
C ILE A 123 11.35 -5.71 0.22
N LEU A 124 11.24 -6.75 1.01
CA LEU A 124 11.49 -6.74 2.45
C LEU A 124 12.88 -6.19 2.82
N PRO A 125 13.97 -6.51 2.11
CA PRO A 125 15.29 -5.92 2.39
C PRO A 125 15.30 -4.40 2.42
N TYR A 126 14.54 -3.75 1.54
CA TYR A 126 14.41 -2.29 1.57
C TYR A 126 13.80 -1.81 2.89
N PHE A 127 12.70 -2.42 3.32
CA PHE A 127 12.01 -2.02 4.55
C PHE A 127 12.76 -2.42 5.83
N ILE A 128 13.51 -3.53 5.84
CA ILE A 128 14.33 -3.91 6.99
C ILE A 128 15.30 -2.79 7.38
N TYR A 129 15.89 -2.13 6.39
CA TYR A 129 16.89 -1.08 6.62
C TYR A 129 16.31 0.32 6.72
N SER A 130 15.15 0.57 6.12
CA SER A 130 14.57 1.91 6.02
C SER A 130 13.38 2.15 6.95
N ALA A 131 12.56 1.12 7.19
CA ALA A 131 11.33 1.21 7.98
C ALA A 131 11.01 -0.17 8.61
N PRO A 132 11.76 -0.57 9.65
CA PRO A 132 11.66 -1.92 10.23
C PRO A 132 10.27 -2.26 10.79
N GLU A 133 9.48 -1.27 11.19
CA GLU A 133 8.08 -1.46 11.61
C GLU A 133 7.19 -1.92 10.44
N ILE A 134 7.45 -1.46 9.21
CA ILE A 134 6.77 -1.93 8.00
C ILE A 134 7.22 -3.36 7.68
N ALA A 135 8.52 -3.64 7.75
CA ALA A 135 9.06 -4.98 7.58
C ALA A 135 8.41 -5.97 8.56
N LYS A 136 8.28 -5.58 9.83
CA LYS A 136 7.60 -6.37 10.85
C LYS A 136 6.14 -6.67 10.48
N SER A 137 5.38 -5.68 10.02
CA SER A 137 3.99 -5.86 9.60
C SER A 137 3.86 -6.85 8.44
N LEU A 138 4.77 -6.81 7.47
CA LEU A 138 4.81 -7.74 6.34
C LEU A 138 5.13 -9.18 6.79
N GLU A 139 6.04 -9.36 7.74
CA GLU A 139 6.35 -10.67 8.30
C GLU A 139 5.24 -11.21 9.21
N GLU A 140 4.53 -10.35 9.93
CA GLU A 140 3.36 -10.75 10.71
C GLU A 140 2.27 -11.37 9.82
N TYR A 141 2.09 -10.91 8.57
CA TYR A 141 1.21 -11.57 7.61
C TYR A 141 1.61 -13.04 7.38
N ARG A 142 2.91 -13.32 7.21
CA ARG A 142 3.40 -14.70 7.07
C ARG A 142 3.19 -15.50 8.36
N PHE A 143 3.43 -14.89 9.50
CA PHE A 143 3.19 -15.53 10.79
C PHE A 143 1.70 -15.92 10.98
N LEU A 144 0.77 -15.03 10.61
CA LEU A 144 -0.66 -15.34 10.63
C LEU A 144 -1.03 -16.48 9.67
N SER A 145 -0.28 -16.67 8.59
CA SER A 145 -0.47 -17.74 7.61
C SER A 145 0.17 -19.08 8.03
N LEU A 146 0.95 -19.11 9.12
CA LEU A 146 1.73 -20.28 9.54
C LEU A 146 0.90 -21.55 9.75
N PRO A 147 -0.31 -21.51 10.36
CA PRO A 147 -1.16 -22.72 10.50
C PRO A 147 -1.50 -23.34 9.14
N GLY A 148 -1.77 -22.52 8.13
CA GLY A 148 -2.01 -22.97 6.76
C GLY A 148 -0.79 -23.61 6.11
N ALA A 149 0.39 -23.04 6.37
CA ALA A 149 1.66 -23.56 5.87
C ALA A 149 2.00 -24.94 6.49
N HIS A 150 1.74 -25.14 7.78
CA HIS A 150 1.86 -26.46 8.42
C HIS A 150 0.90 -27.48 7.82
N LYS A 151 -0.37 -27.11 7.63
CA LYS A 151 -1.37 -27.96 7.00
C LYS A 151 -0.93 -28.40 5.60
N LYS A 152 -0.38 -27.46 4.81
CA LYS A 152 0.10 -27.75 3.47
C LYS A 152 1.31 -28.71 3.48
N ALA A 153 2.27 -28.49 4.37
CA ALA A 153 3.43 -29.39 4.51
C ALA A 153 2.97 -30.81 4.84
N GLY A 154 2.10 -31.00 5.85
CA GLY A 154 1.57 -32.30 6.21
C GLY A 154 0.79 -32.97 5.08
N GLY A 155 -0.02 -32.22 4.32
CA GLY A 155 -0.74 -32.71 3.15
C GLY A 155 0.19 -33.22 2.02
N ASN A 156 1.39 -32.69 1.95
CA ASN A 156 2.44 -33.11 1.00
C ASN A 156 3.41 -34.14 1.58
N GLY A 157 3.17 -34.63 2.81
CA GLY A 157 4.01 -35.65 3.45
C GLY A 157 5.31 -35.09 4.05
N TYR A 158 5.38 -33.81 4.34
CA TYR A 158 6.55 -33.15 4.94
C TYR A 158 6.25 -32.68 6.37
N GLU A 159 7.29 -32.65 7.19
CA GLU A 159 7.28 -31.96 8.48
C GLU A 159 7.58 -30.45 8.28
N GLY A 160 7.22 -29.63 9.28
CA GLY A 160 7.47 -28.20 9.27
C GLY A 160 6.37 -27.40 8.59
N ALA A 161 6.74 -26.31 7.92
CA ALA A 161 5.82 -25.38 7.28
C ALA A 161 6.19 -25.15 5.81
N GLN A 162 5.22 -25.26 4.92
CA GLN A 162 5.39 -25.00 3.50
C GLN A 162 4.51 -23.84 3.09
N PHE A 163 5.08 -22.65 3.01
CA PHE A 163 4.40 -21.49 2.45
C PHE A 163 4.12 -21.68 0.97
N PRO A 164 2.98 -21.20 0.46
CA PRO A 164 2.67 -21.32 -0.96
C PRO A 164 3.54 -20.36 -1.79
N TRP A 165 3.78 -20.74 -3.04
CA TRP A 165 4.38 -19.86 -4.05
C TRP A 165 3.56 -18.58 -4.23
N GLU A 166 2.26 -18.73 -4.26
CA GLU A 166 1.24 -17.70 -4.43
C GLU A 166 0.18 -17.87 -3.35
N SER A 167 -0.18 -16.81 -2.67
CA SER A 167 -1.19 -16.82 -1.61
C SER A 167 -2.22 -15.71 -1.82
N ALA A 168 -3.47 -16.06 -1.57
CA ALA A 168 -4.62 -15.16 -1.44
C ALA A 168 -5.55 -15.70 -0.37
N TRP A 169 -6.39 -14.83 0.17
CA TRP A 169 -7.45 -15.17 1.14
C TRP A 169 -8.79 -15.28 0.42
#